data_35d0fc526405b20df73857a6a2b4e54a
#
_entry.id   35d0fc526405b20df73857a6a2b4e54a
#
_cell.length_a   1.000
_cell.length_b   1.000
_cell.length_c   1.000
_cell.angle_alpha   90.00
_cell.angle_beta   90.00
_cell.angle_gamma   90.00
#
_symmetry.space_group_name_H-M   'P 1'
#
loop_
_entity.id
_entity.type
_entity.pdbx_description
1 polymer ?
#
loop_
_entity_poly.entity_id
_entity_poly.type
_entity_poly.pdbx_seq_one_letter_code
_entity_poly.pdbx_strand_id
1 'polypeptide(L)'
;MAQWFESRVGLWSACWRQLMTDAVLLTPNARTVLATIGLDGGPEARIVVLRGADRQAGTVAVHTDAGSVKIAELNRDARASLHIWNEDTQLQMRLRGEVHIATGPSVSHLWSRMPDRSRANYGVSPTPGTVIAESDAYTRSPDPTRLAQLTLHISEMDVVHLSDDYHRRALYRRVDDWQGVWLAP
;
A
#
# COMPACT_ATOMS: atom_id res chain seq x y z
N MET A 1 -11.61 31.32 -2.33
CA MET A 1 -10.96 30.43 -1.32
C MET A 1 -9.83 29.71 -2.01
N ALA A 2 -8.61 29.72 -1.45
CA ALA A 2 -7.48 28.96 -2.02
C ALA A 2 -7.83 27.49 -2.13
N GLN A 3 -7.54 26.87 -3.26
CA GLN A 3 -7.82 25.45 -3.45
C GLN A 3 -6.79 24.60 -2.67
N TRP A 4 -7.22 23.43 -2.18
CA TRP A 4 -6.39 22.55 -1.33
C TRP A 4 -5.03 22.19 -1.96
N PHE A 5 -4.93 22.17 -3.28
CA PHE A 5 -3.71 21.83 -4.02
C PHE A 5 -2.77 23.05 -4.24
N GLU A 6 -3.17 24.25 -3.84
CA GLU A 6 -2.35 25.48 -3.99
C GLU A 6 -1.33 25.66 -2.87
N SER A 7 -1.43 24.89 -1.80
CA SER A 7 -0.46 24.90 -0.72
C SER A 7 0.07 23.51 -0.40
N ARG A 8 1.33 23.41 0.02
CA ARG A 8 1.92 22.14 0.46
C ARG A 8 1.15 21.52 1.63
N VAL A 9 0.71 22.32 2.57
CA VAL A 9 -0.08 21.87 3.73
C VAL A 9 -1.45 21.33 3.30
N GLY A 10 -2.11 22.00 2.36
CA GLY A 10 -3.38 21.54 1.80
C GLY A 10 -3.24 20.25 1.04
N LEU A 11 -2.22 20.14 0.19
CA LEU A 11 -1.92 18.93 -0.58
C LEU A 11 -1.60 17.73 0.35
N TRP A 12 -0.74 17.93 1.35
CA TRP A 12 -0.44 16.94 2.39
C TRP A 12 -1.68 16.45 3.12
N SER A 13 -2.54 17.39 3.53
CA SER A 13 -3.77 17.07 4.26
C SER A 13 -4.78 16.32 3.39
N ALA A 14 -4.86 16.63 2.09
CA ALA A 14 -5.69 15.91 1.14
C ALA A 14 -5.21 14.47 0.93
N CYS A 15 -3.90 14.25 0.79
CA CYS A 15 -3.32 12.92 0.67
C CYS A 15 -3.68 12.03 1.86
N TRP A 16 -3.45 12.50 3.08
CA TRP A 16 -3.76 11.71 4.29
C TRP A 16 -5.26 11.47 4.48
N ARG A 17 -6.09 12.46 4.16
CA ARG A 17 -7.55 12.28 4.20
C ARG A 17 -7.97 11.17 3.24
N GLN A 18 -7.45 11.17 2.02
CA GLN A 18 -7.72 10.12 1.04
C GLN A 18 -7.27 8.75 1.55
N LEU A 19 -6.00 8.61 1.96
CA LEU A 19 -5.45 7.34 2.46
C LEU A 19 -6.29 6.76 3.60
N MET A 20 -6.67 7.59 4.57
CA MET A 20 -7.48 7.16 5.71
C MET A 20 -8.90 6.77 5.29
N THR A 21 -9.52 7.52 4.37
CA THR A 21 -10.86 7.22 3.83
C THR A 21 -10.85 5.91 3.05
N ASP A 22 -9.88 5.74 2.14
CA ASP A 22 -9.78 4.56 1.28
C ASP A 22 -9.53 3.28 2.10
N ALA A 23 -8.70 3.37 3.14
CA ALA A 23 -8.41 2.24 4.03
C ALA A 23 -9.65 1.77 4.82
N VAL A 24 -10.52 2.69 5.22
CA VAL A 24 -11.73 2.39 6.01
C VAL A 24 -12.88 1.95 5.12
N LEU A 25 -13.18 2.72 4.08
CA LEU A 25 -14.35 2.49 3.21
C LEU A 25 -14.08 1.46 2.11
N LEU A 26 -12.82 1.07 1.91
CA LEU A 26 -12.38 0.17 0.84
C LEU A 26 -12.90 0.65 -0.54
N THR A 27 -12.73 1.93 -0.79
CA THR A 27 -13.10 2.57 -2.05
C THR A 27 -12.36 1.91 -3.24
N PRO A 28 -12.73 2.17 -4.48
CA PRO A 28 -11.94 1.71 -5.63
C PRO A 28 -10.46 2.13 -5.56
N ASN A 29 -10.16 3.33 -5.00
CA ASN A 29 -8.80 3.86 -4.83
C ASN A 29 -7.99 3.12 -3.74
N ALA A 30 -8.63 2.31 -2.88
CA ALA A 30 -7.93 1.42 -1.96
C ALA A 30 -7.09 0.35 -2.69
N ARG A 31 -7.38 0.08 -3.98
CA ARG A 31 -6.54 -0.75 -4.83
C ARG A 31 -5.35 0.06 -5.29
N THR A 32 -4.19 -0.28 -4.76
CA THR A 32 -2.93 0.43 -4.98
C THR A 32 -1.87 -0.52 -5.52
N VAL A 33 -0.84 0.01 -6.18
CA VAL A 33 0.28 -0.79 -6.68
C VAL A 33 1.37 -0.81 -5.61
N LEU A 34 1.72 -2.02 -5.15
CA LEU A 34 2.91 -2.26 -4.33
C LEU A 34 4.07 -2.65 -5.24
N ALA A 35 5.14 -1.88 -5.21
CA ALA A 35 6.40 -2.18 -5.86
C ALA A 35 7.43 -2.64 -4.82
N THR A 36 8.17 -3.71 -5.15
CA THR A 36 9.22 -4.34 -4.33
C THR A 36 10.43 -4.66 -5.18
N ILE A 37 11.52 -5.08 -4.56
CA ILE A 37 12.69 -5.63 -5.23
C ILE A 37 12.50 -7.15 -5.33
N GLY A 38 12.42 -7.67 -6.53
CA GLY A 38 12.30 -9.10 -6.80
C GLY A 38 13.50 -9.92 -6.30
N LEU A 39 13.33 -11.23 -6.15
CA LEU A 39 14.40 -12.11 -5.67
C LEU A 39 15.61 -12.16 -6.60
N ASP A 40 15.43 -11.84 -7.87
CA ASP A 40 16.49 -11.68 -8.87
C ASP A 40 17.12 -10.27 -8.88
N GLY A 41 16.56 -9.33 -8.07
CA GLY A 41 16.98 -7.94 -8.02
C GLY A 41 16.22 -7.03 -9.01
N GLY A 42 15.35 -7.58 -9.84
CA GLY A 42 14.48 -6.84 -10.75
C GLY A 42 13.35 -6.09 -10.03
N PRO A 43 12.72 -5.12 -10.69
CA PRO A 43 11.54 -4.45 -10.14
C PRO A 43 10.31 -5.36 -10.24
N GLU A 44 9.56 -5.47 -9.16
CA GLU A 44 8.29 -6.18 -9.09
C GLU A 44 7.15 -5.25 -8.72
N ALA A 45 5.97 -5.43 -9.33
CA ALA A 45 4.79 -4.64 -9.04
C ALA A 45 3.51 -5.49 -9.09
N ARG A 46 2.57 -5.24 -8.16
CA ARG A 46 1.27 -5.89 -8.12
C ARG A 46 0.24 -5.03 -7.40
N ILE A 47 -1.03 -5.27 -7.72
CA ILE A 47 -2.12 -4.63 -7.01
C ILE A 47 -2.27 -5.26 -5.62
N VAL A 48 -2.40 -4.41 -4.62
CA VAL A 48 -2.76 -4.75 -3.23
C VAL A 48 -3.92 -3.86 -2.78
N VAL A 49 -4.53 -4.18 -1.64
CA VAL A 49 -5.63 -3.38 -1.09
C VAL A 49 -5.18 -2.70 0.19
N LEU A 50 -5.27 -1.39 0.23
CA LEU A 50 -5.01 -0.59 1.42
C LEU A 50 -5.99 -1.01 2.55
N ARG A 51 -5.48 -1.24 3.74
CA ARG A 51 -6.24 -1.72 4.90
C ARG A 51 -6.05 -0.89 6.15
N GLY A 52 -5.10 0.03 6.13
CA GLY A 52 -4.83 0.95 7.22
C GLY A 52 -4.01 2.13 6.74
N ALA A 53 -4.23 3.28 7.39
CA ALA A 53 -3.42 4.48 7.23
C ALA A 53 -3.40 5.23 8.56
N ASP A 54 -2.21 5.55 9.04
CA ASP A 54 -1.99 6.32 10.26
C ASP A 54 -1.07 7.50 9.96
N ARG A 55 -1.66 8.70 9.97
CA ARG A 55 -0.94 9.94 9.70
C ARG A 55 0.11 10.26 10.77
N GLN A 56 -0.19 9.96 12.05
CA GLN A 56 0.69 10.29 13.16
C GLN A 56 1.93 9.38 13.14
N ALA A 57 1.73 8.08 12.92
CA ALA A 57 2.82 7.13 12.76
C ALA A 57 3.53 7.27 11.39
N GLY A 58 2.87 7.88 10.41
CA GLY A 58 3.35 7.97 9.02
C GLY A 58 3.43 6.60 8.37
N THR A 59 2.37 5.79 8.53
CA THR A 59 2.33 4.42 8.03
C THR A 59 1.07 4.12 7.23
N VAL A 60 1.19 3.17 6.32
CA VAL A 60 0.05 2.54 5.65
C VAL A 60 0.19 1.02 5.70
N ALA A 61 -0.94 0.30 5.70
CA ALA A 61 -0.96 -1.15 5.86
C ALA A 61 -1.75 -1.84 4.75
N VAL A 62 -1.26 -3.00 4.32
CA VAL A 62 -1.96 -3.93 3.42
C VAL A 62 -1.90 -5.34 4.00
N HIS A 63 -2.85 -6.20 3.61
CA HIS A 63 -2.86 -7.60 4.02
C HIS A 63 -2.51 -8.50 2.84
N THR A 64 -1.81 -9.60 3.11
CA THR A 64 -1.45 -10.60 2.09
C THR A 64 -1.37 -12.00 2.70
N ASP A 65 -1.36 -13.02 1.83
CA ASP A 65 -1.04 -14.39 2.24
C ASP A 65 0.45 -14.50 2.56
N ALA A 66 0.79 -15.04 3.72
CA ALA A 66 2.17 -15.20 4.21
C ALA A 66 3.05 -16.09 3.31
N GLY A 67 2.45 -16.95 2.49
CA GLY A 67 3.17 -17.77 1.50
C GLY A 67 3.38 -17.09 0.15
N SER A 68 2.97 -15.83 -0.03
CA SER A 68 3.14 -15.14 -1.30
C SER A 68 4.58 -14.69 -1.54
N VAL A 69 5.02 -14.68 -2.80
CA VAL A 69 6.39 -14.32 -3.20
C VAL A 69 6.86 -12.99 -2.63
N LYS A 70 5.96 -11.99 -2.57
CA LYS A 70 6.30 -10.66 -2.00
C LYS A 70 6.76 -10.70 -0.54
N ILE A 71 6.40 -11.74 0.23
CA ILE A 71 6.91 -11.93 1.59
C ILE A 71 8.41 -12.28 1.55
N ALA A 72 8.81 -13.18 0.65
CA ALA A 72 10.23 -13.52 0.48
C ALA A 72 11.04 -12.32 -0.05
N GLU A 73 10.48 -11.57 -1.00
CA GLU A 73 11.07 -10.32 -1.52
C GLU A 73 11.33 -9.32 -0.39
N LEU A 74 10.31 -9.02 0.42
CA LEU A 74 10.37 -8.05 1.52
C LEU A 74 11.22 -8.52 2.70
N ASN A 75 11.33 -9.82 2.94
CA ASN A 75 12.28 -10.36 3.92
C ASN A 75 13.73 -10.19 3.48
N ARG A 76 13.99 -10.21 2.16
CA ARG A 76 15.32 -9.98 1.60
C ARG A 76 15.66 -8.49 1.51
N ASP A 77 14.70 -7.68 1.10
CA ASP A 77 14.85 -6.23 0.96
C ASP A 77 13.53 -5.55 1.34
N ALA A 78 13.51 -4.92 2.51
CA ALA A 78 12.31 -4.32 3.06
C ALA A 78 11.86 -3.04 2.33
N ARG A 79 12.68 -2.50 1.42
CA ARG A 79 12.35 -1.28 0.66
C ARG A 79 11.18 -1.54 -0.28
N ALA A 80 10.20 -0.64 -0.24
CA ALA A 80 9.03 -0.72 -1.08
C ALA A 80 8.48 0.67 -1.44
N SER A 81 7.63 0.67 -2.45
CA SER A 81 6.85 1.85 -2.82
C SER A 81 5.40 1.45 -3.03
N LEU A 82 4.47 2.27 -2.53
CA LEU A 82 3.06 2.22 -2.91
C LEU A 82 2.76 3.38 -3.85
N HIS A 83 2.13 3.06 -4.98
CA HIS A 83 1.66 4.04 -5.95
C HIS A 83 0.13 4.03 -5.96
N ILE A 84 -0.46 5.19 -5.68
CA ILE A 84 -1.90 5.41 -5.62
C ILE A 84 -2.26 6.47 -6.65
N TRP A 85 -3.31 6.21 -7.42
CA TRP A 85 -3.92 7.15 -8.33
C TRP A 85 -5.38 7.36 -7.95
N ASN A 86 -5.81 8.61 -7.92
CA ASN A 86 -7.21 8.97 -7.72
C ASN A 86 -7.68 9.77 -8.95
N GLU A 87 -8.55 9.15 -9.74
CA GLU A 87 -9.13 9.73 -10.95
C GLU A 87 -9.98 10.96 -10.64
N ASP A 88 -10.77 10.92 -9.56
CA ASP A 88 -11.72 12.01 -9.25
C ASP A 88 -11.01 13.32 -8.87
N THR A 89 -9.87 13.19 -8.22
CA THR A 89 -9.07 14.33 -7.75
C THR A 89 -7.82 14.57 -8.58
N GLN A 90 -7.58 13.74 -9.59
CA GLN A 90 -6.36 13.78 -10.43
C GLN A 90 -5.08 13.81 -9.60
N LEU A 91 -5.07 13.02 -8.51
CA LEU A 91 -4.00 13.01 -7.52
C LEU A 91 -3.22 11.70 -7.58
N GLN A 92 -1.93 11.81 -7.87
CA GLN A 92 -0.97 10.71 -7.78
C GLN A 92 -0.19 10.82 -6.47
N MET A 93 -0.07 9.73 -5.76
CA MET A 93 0.79 9.62 -4.58
C MET A 93 1.76 8.45 -4.74
N ARG A 94 3.03 8.68 -4.50
CA ARG A 94 4.05 7.64 -4.39
C ARG A 94 4.64 7.66 -2.99
N LEU A 95 4.38 6.62 -2.22
CA LEU A 95 4.83 6.46 -0.84
C LEU A 95 6.03 5.51 -0.85
N ARG A 96 7.20 5.96 -0.41
CA ARG A 96 8.41 5.14 -0.31
C ARG A 96 8.80 4.94 1.14
N GLY A 97 9.36 3.78 1.45
CA GLY A 97 9.82 3.46 2.79
C GLY A 97 10.22 2.00 2.93
N GLU A 98 10.20 1.53 4.15
CA GLU A 98 10.50 0.15 4.50
C GLU A 98 9.25 -0.54 5.06
N VAL A 99 9.09 -1.81 4.73
CA VAL A 99 7.95 -2.62 5.14
C VAL A 99 8.34 -3.48 6.35
N HIS A 100 7.54 -3.38 7.42
CA HIS A 100 7.52 -4.34 8.50
C HIS A 100 6.45 -5.41 8.24
N ILE A 101 6.81 -6.69 8.38
CA ILE A 101 5.91 -7.82 8.20
C ILE A 101 5.49 -8.34 9.57
N ALA A 102 4.18 -8.39 9.81
CA ALA A 102 3.61 -8.98 11.03
C ALA A 102 2.76 -10.20 10.66
N THR A 103 2.93 -11.30 11.42
CA THR A 103 2.20 -12.58 11.23
C THR A 103 1.82 -13.19 12.59
N GLY A 104 1.04 -14.26 12.57
CA GLY A 104 0.70 -15.03 13.75
C GLY A 104 -0.11 -14.27 14.80
N PRO A 105 0.20 -14.38 16.11
CA PRO A 105 -0.61 -13.79 17.17
C PRO A 105 -0.78 -12.28 17.07
N SER A 106 0.22 -11.57 16.56
CA SER A 106 0.20 -10.11 16.42
C SER A 106 -0.90 -9.59 15.48
N VAL A 107 -1.34 -10.41 14.52
CA VAL A 107 -2.37 -10.06 13.53
C VAL A 107 -3.69 -10.84 13.71
N SER A 108 -3.82 -11.68 14.74
CA SER A 108 -5.00 -12.51 14.98
C SER A 108 -6.29 -11.68 15.12
N HIS A 109 -6.21 -10.51 15.70
CA HIS A 109 -7.33 -9.57 15.85
C HIS A 109 -7.84 -9.04 14.49
N LEU A 110 -7.02 -9.02 13.45
CA LEU A 110 -7.42 -8.64 12.09
C LEU A 110 -8.26 -9.75 11.45
N TRP A 111 -7.89 -11.02 11.69
CA TRP A 111 -8.63 -12.16 11.18
C TRP A 111 -10.07 -12.20 11.69
N SER A 112 -10.28 -11.98 12.99
CA SER A 112 -11.61 -11.99 13.59
C SER A 112 -12.56 -10.93 13.02
N ARG A 113 -12.02 -9.80 12.55
CA ARG A 113 -12.78 -8.70 11.94
C ARG A 113 -12.95 -8.84 10.43
N MET A 114 -12.29 -9.81 9.81
CA MET A 114 -12.28 -9.97 8.35
C MET A 114 -13.55 -10.69 7.88
N PRO A 115 -14.26 -10.18 6.85
CA PRO A 115 -15.37 -10.90 6.23
C PRO A 115 -14.94 -12.24 5.64
N ASP A 116 -15.80 -13.26 5.70
CA ASP A 116 -15.50 -14.63 5.24
C ASP A 116 -15.04 -14.68 3.79
N ARG A 117 -15.68 -13.90 2.90
CA ARG A 117 -15.26 -13.79 1.49
C ARG A 117 -13.81 -13.34 1.34
N SER A 118 -13.29 -12.55 2.28
CA SER A 118 -11.91 -12.07 2.26
C SER A 118 -10.95 -13.10 2.85
N ARG A 119 -11.38 -13.87 3.87
CA ARG A 119 -10.58 -14.95 4.47
C ARG A 119 -10.20 -16.02 3.46
N ALA A 120 -11.05 -16.28 2.47
CA ALA A 120 -10.78 -17.24 1.39
C ALA A 120 -9.55 -16.91 0.52
N ASN A 121 -8.93 -15.73 0.69
CA ASN A 121 -7.70 -15.35 0.00
C ASN A 121 -6.42 -15.75 0.77
N TYR A 122 -6.55 -16.32 1.96
CA TYR A 122 -5.44 -16.73 2.81
C TYR A 122 -5.53 -18.26 3.04
N GLY A 123 -4.48 -18.99 2.71
CA GLY A 123 -4.47 -20.44 2.76
C GLY A 123 -4.70 -21.10 1.39
N VAL A 124 -4.20 -20.49 0.33
CA VAL A 124 -4.15 -21.09 -1.01
C VAL A 124 -3.07 -22.17 -1.04
N SER A 125 -3.39 -23.36 -1.58
CA SER A 125 -2.46 -24.48 -1.75
C SER A 125 -2.55 -25.03 -3.17
N PRO A 126 -1.40 -25.20 -3.88
CA PRO A 126 -0.05 -24.77 -3.49
C PRO A 126 0.05 -23.25 -3.27
N THR A 127 1.15 -22.80 -2.65
CA THR A 127 1.35 -21.38 -2.29
C THR A 127 1.28 -20.47 -3.50
N PRO A 128 0.79 -19.21 -3.35
CA PRO A 128 0.69 -18.26 -4.46
C PRO A 128 2.02 -18.07 -5.20
N GLY A 129 1.98 -18.18 -6.53
CA GLY A 129 3.17 -18.11 -7.40
C GLY A 129 3.77 -19.45 -7.78
N THR A 130 3.28 -20.58 -7.22
CA THR A 130 3.70 -21.92 -7.62
C THR A 130 3.15 -22.24 -9.02
N VAL A 131 3.99 -22.87 -9.85
CA VAL A 131 3.54 -23.40 -11.16
C VAL A 131 2.55 -24.55 -10.92
N ILE A 132 1.41 -24.49 -11.60
CA ILE A 132 0.34 -25.49 -11.56
C ILE A 132 0.04 -25.99 -12.97
N ALA A 133 -0.51 -27.19 -13.10
CA ALA A 133 -0.77 -27.82 -14.40
C ALA A 133 -1.95 -27.19 -15.13
N GLU A 134 -3.01 -26.83 -14.40
CA GLU A 134 -4.23 -26.23 -14.92
C GLU A 134 -4.62 -25.00 -14.10
N SER A 135 -5.40 -24.09 -14.67
CA SER A 135 -5.75 -22.80 -14.05
C SER A 135 -6.50 -22.90 -12.72
N ASP A 136 -7.12 -24.04 -12.46
CA ASP A 136 -7.90 -24.35 -11.26
C ASP A 136 -7.27 -25.45 -10.39
N ALA A 137 -6.04 -25.90 -10.70
CA ALA A 137 -5.31 -26.91 -9.95
C ALA A 137 -4.78 -26.38 -8.59
N TYR A 138 -5.64 -25.73 -7.82
CA TYR A 138 -5.35 -25.25 -6.47
C TYR A 138 -6.59 -25.34 -5.57
N THR A 139 -6.35 -25.30 -4.27
CA THR A 139 -7.42 -25.26 -3.26
C THR A 139 -7.36 -23.96 -2.45
N ARG A 140 -8.51 -23.59 -1.89
CA ARG A 140 -8.63 -22.43 -1.01
C ARG A 140 -9.24 -22.88 0.31
N SER A 141 -8.43 -22.91 1.35
CA SER A 141 -8.86 -23.24 2.71
C SER A 141 -8.46 -22.11 3.64
N PRO A 142 -9.43 -21.31 4.13
CA PRO A 142 -9.12 -20.18 5.00
C PRO A 142 -8.28 -20.60 6.21
N ASP A 143 -7.08 -20.04 6.33
CA ASP A 143 -6.13 -20.35 7.38
C ASP A 143 -5.62 -19.05 8.03
N PRO A 144 -5.96 -18.79 9.31
CA PRO A 144 -5.52 -17.58 10.01
C PRO A 144 -3.99 -17.46 10.14
N THR A 145 -3.26 -18.59 10.11
CA THR A 145 -1.79 -18.60 10.18
C THR A 145 -1.14 -18.04 8.91
N ARG A 146 -1.90 -18.00 7.81
CA ARG A 146 -1.49 -17.46 6.52
C ARG A 146 -1.74 -15.96 6.37
N LEU A 147 -2.35 -15.32 7.35
CA LEU A 147 -2.51 -13.86 7.32
C LEU A 147 -1.19 -13.17 7.66
N ALA A 148 -0.76 -12.28 6.76
CA ALA A 148 0.33 -11.33 7.00
C ALA A 148 -0.17 -9.91 6.82
N GLN A 149 0.25 -9.00 7.70
CA GLN A 149 0.12 -7.56 7.55
C GLN A 149 1.46 -6.98 7.15
N LEU A 150 1.47 -6.22 6.07
CA LEU A 150 2.60 -5.43 5.61
C LEU A 150 2.35 -3.98 6.00
N THR A 151 3.18 -3.43 6.86
CA THR A 151 3.12 -2.02 7.27
C THR A 151 4.28 -1.26 6.65
N LEU A 152 4.00 -0.39 5.69
CA LEU A 152 4.99 0.52 5.11
C LEU A 152 5.20 1.70 6.04
N HIS A 153 6.40 1.83 6.60
CA HIS A 153 6.87 3.01 7.32
C HIS A 153 7.37 4.03 6.29
N ILE A 154 6.55 5.04 6.02
CA ILE A 154 6.82 6.01 4.97
C ILE A 154 8.01 6.89 5.38
N SER A 155 9.03 6.95 4.54
CA SER A 155 10.15 7.89 4.64
C SER A 155 9.97 9.10 3.72
N GLU A 156 9.27 8.89 2.59
CA GLU A 156 9.07 9.90 1.57
C GLU A 156 7.70 9.75 0.90
N MET A 157 7.02 10.86 0.67
CA MET A 157 5.78 10.95 -0.11
C MET A 157 5.99 11.97 -1.24
N ASP A 158 5.96 11.49 -2.48
CA ASP A 158 6.02 12.29 -3.71
C ASP A 158 4.59 12.37 -4.28
N VAL A 159 4.10 13.58 -4.41
CA VAL A 159 2.70 13.84 -4.77
C VAL A 159 2.65 14.71 -6.02
N VAL A 160 1.85 14.27 -6.99
CA VAL A 160 1.56 15.04 -8.20
C VAL A 160 0.06 15.25 -8.31
N HIS A 161 -0.35 16.50 -8.44
CA HIS A 161 -1.72 16.88 -8.79
C HIS A 161 -1.74 17.34 -10.26
N LEU A 162 -2.52 16.65 -11.08
CA LEU A 162 -2.70 16.98 -12.49
C LEU A 162 -3.95 17.84 -12.61
N SER A 163 -3.78 19.12 -12.86
CA SER A 163 -4.86 20.06 -13.14
C SER A 163 -4.75 20.61 -14.56
N ASP A 164 -5.85 21.13 -15.07
CA ASP A 164 -5.91 21.63 -16.45
C ASP A 164 -4.97 22.83 -16.69
N ASP A 165 -4.75 23.65 -15.64
CA ASP A 165 -3.90 24.85 -15.75
C ASP A 165 -2.41 24.52 -15.52
N TYR A 166 -2.08 24.07 -14.30
CA TYR A 166 -0.70 23.79 -13.87
C TYR A 166 -0.64 22.51 -13.08
N HIS A 167 0.20 21.58 -13.50
CA HIS A 167 0.55 20.45 -12.66
C HIS A 167 1.34 20.93 -11.44
N ARG A 168 1.08 20.34 -10.30
CA ARG A 168 1.77 20.65 -9.05
C ARG A 168 2.39 19.41 -8.48
N ARG A 169 3.67 19.49 -8.14
CA ARG A 169 4.39 18.36 -7.52
C ARG A 169 5.03 18.80 -6.23
N ALA A 170 4.81 18.04 -5.17
CA ALA A 170 5.42 18.29 -3.88
C ALA A 170 6.05 17.00 -3.33
N LEU A 171 7.19 17.17 -2.68
CA LEU A 171 7.91 16.08 -2.02
C LEU A 171 7.96 16.35 -0.52
N TYR A 172 7.51 15.38 0.27
CA TYR A 172 7.52 15.39 1.73
C TYR A 172 8.42 14.28 2.23
N ARG A 173 9.31 14.60 3.17
CA ARG A 173 10.22 13.63 3.77
C ARG A 173 10.08 13.61 5.28
N ARG A 174 10.18 12.43 5.87
CA ARG A 174 10.15 12.27 7.32
C ARG A 174 11.29 13.04 8.00
N VAL A 175 12.47 13.04 7.42
CA VAL A 175 13.66 13.74 7.96
C VAL A 175 13.51 15.26 8.01
N ASP A 176 12.56 15.82 7.26
CA ASP A 176 12.24 17.25 7.19
C ASP A 176 10.93 17.57 7.94
N ASP A 177 10.52 16.71 8.89
CA ASP A 177 9.25 16.84 9.64
C ASP A 177 8.04 17.06 8.72
N TRP A 178 8.06 16.48 7.52
CA TRP A 178 6.99 16.55 6.52
C TRP A 178 6.65 17.98 6.03
N GLN A 179 7.56 18.92 6.16
CA GLN A 179 7.31 20.32 5.73
C GLN A 179 7.08 20.44 4.22
N GLY A 180 7.66 19.55 3.45
CA GLY A 180 7.53 19.46 2.01
C GLY A 180 8.27 20.56 1.26
N VAL A 181 8.58 20.30 -0.01
CA VAL A 181 9.12 21.23 -0.98
C VAL A 181 8.37 21.08 -2.30
N TRP A 182 8.24 22.17 -3.04
CA TRP A 182 7.73 22.08 -4.41
C TRP A 182 8.81 21.54 -5.34
N LEU A 183 8.42 20.67 -6.26
CA LEU A 183 9.24 20.21 -7.36
C LEU A 183 8.63 20.66 -8.69
N ALA A 184 9.45 20.75 -9.72
CA ALA A 184 8.94 20.79 -11.09
C ALA A 184 8.22 19.48 -11.38
N PRO A 185 7.01 19.51 -11.97
CA PRO A 185 6.21 18.34 -12.26
C PRO A 185 6.84 17.47 -13.36
#